data_38ba51bac5ee587a2cee2ea1a0ae051a
#
_entry.id   38ba51bac5ee587a2cee2ea1a0ae051a
#
_cell.length_a   1.000
_cell.length_b   1.000
_cell.length_c   1.000
_cell.angle_alpha   90.00
_cell.angle_beta   90.00
_cell.angle_gamma   90.00
#
_symmetry.space_group_name_H-M   'P 1'
#
loop_
_entity.id
_entity.type
_entity.pdbx_description
1 polymer ?
#
loop_
_entity_poly.entity_id
_entity_poly.type
_entity_poly.pdbx_seq_one_letter_code
_entity_poly.pdbx_strand_id
1 'polypeptide(L)'
;MRSAPSLGNKTSHSYLAVFLCIGLIAITALSCKKSGVEEDGPPSPTHLVFSFENTVDSLPLILDTLKYRNSSGDLYKVTDLQYFISDIVLHRHGGETFTFQTDDGIHYIDARIASSLYWLLTDNIPSGNYDSISFTFGINAVKNISNRFPNPPERDMNWPDILGGGYHYMKMNLVWKKDSMTRTLPFDFHLGIGQIYKGNVINTDSIIRYVQNFFYVKLPASSVSIDEGQTKLMVISMNVNRWFTGEDDFDFAKYPNMMMQDQDAIHEACLNGRHAFSIRPGSTLKSMTK
;
A
#
# COMPACT_ATOMS: atom_id res chain seq x y z
N MET A 1 38.20 -56.51 7.62
CA MET A 1 37.67 -57.73 7.01
C MET A 1 36.76 -57.28 5.88
N ARG A 2 37.23 -57.43 4.66
CA ARG A 2 36.70 -58.25 3.55
C ARG A 2 35.29 -57.78 3.16
N SER A 3 34.88 -57.44 1.94
CA SER A 3 35.53 -57.52 0.61
C SER A 3 34.51 -56.99 -0.41
N ALA A 4 34.93 -56.25 -1.38
CA ALA A 4 34.27 -56.18 -2.68
C ALA A 4 34.45 -57.55 -3.41
N PRO A 5 33.79 -57.86 -4.48
CA PRO A 5 33.96 -57.28 -5.80
C PRO A 5 32.64 -57.25 -6.64
N SER A 6 32.49 -56.69 -7.74
CA SER A 6 33.15 -56.42 -9.03
C SER A 6 32.30 -56.94 -10.20
N LEU A 7 32.32 -56.19 -11.31
CA LEU A 7 32.28 -56.58 -12.73
C LEU A 7 30.95 -57.16 -13.25
N GLY A 8 30.46 -56.84 -14.37
CA GLY A 8 30.96 -56.30 -15.62
C GLY A 8 30.02 -56.71 -16.73
N ASN A 9 30.01 -56.05 -17.74
CA ASN A 9 30.33 -56.30 -19.16
C ASN A 9 29.17 -56.09 -20.14
N LYS A 10 29.39 -55.09 -20.99
CA LYS A 10 29.61 -55.15 -22.44
C LYS A 10 28.64 -56.00 -23.27
N THR A 11 28.04 -55.45 -24.27
CA THR A 11 28.26 -55.48 -25.74
C THR A 11 26.92 -55.23 -26.40
N SER A 12 26.72 -54.68 -27.53
CA SER A 12 27.42 -54.32 -28.75
C SER A 12 26.37 -54.29 -29.87
N HIS A 13 26.43 -53.26 -30.67
CA HIS A 13 26.11 -53.20 -32.13
C HIS A 13 24.93 -53.98 -32.73
N SER A 14 24.08 -53.27 -33.50
CA SER A 14 23.98 -53.57 -34.92
C SER A 14 23.20 -52.51 -35.69
N TYR A 15 23.84 -51.98 -36.68
CA TYR A 15 23.28 -51.20 -37.77
C TYR A 15 22.36 -52.04 -38.63
N LEU A 16 21.25 -51.51 -39.13
CA LEU A 16 20.72 -51.91 -40.42
C LEU A 16 20.03 -50.75 -41.14
N ALA A 17 20.65 -50.31 -42.17
CA ALA A 17 20.11 -49.40 -43.16
C ALA A 17 19.29 -50.21 -44.18
N VAL A 18 18.10 -49.72 -44.54
CA VAL A 18 17.42 -50.16 -45.76
C VAL A 18 16.73 -49.01 -46.48
N PHE A 19 17.23 -48.67 -47.58
CA PHE A 19 16.83 -48.05 -48.83
C PHE A 19 15.36 -47.64 -49.06
N LEU A 20 15.19 -46.39 -49.42
CA LEU A 20 14.63 -45.81 -50.66
C LEU A 20 13.41 -46.47 -51.29
N CYS A 21 12.27 -45.78 -51.28
CA CYS A 21 11.32 -45.78 -52.39
C CYS A 21 10.78 -44.35 -52.61
N ILE A 22 11.16 -43.79 -53.75
CA ILE A 22 10.67 -42.53 -54.29
C ILE A 22 9.25 -42.77 -54.83
N GLY A 23 8.28 -42.08 -54.23
CA GLY A 23 6.92 -41.96 -54.77
C GLY A 23 6.54 -40.50 -54.89
N LEU A 24 6.69 -39.99 -56.14
CA LEU A 24 6.31 -38.64 -56.50
C LEU A 24 4.77 -38.60 -56.60
N ILE A 25 4.08 -38.09 -55.60
CA ILE A 25 2.66 -37.74 -55.70
C ILE A 25 2.58 -36.21 -55.61
N ALA A 26 2.32 -35.59 -56.75
CA ALA A 26 1.97 -34.17 -56.82
C ALA A 26 0.57 -33.99 -56.25
N ILE A 27 0.51 -33.53 -55.00
CA ILE A 27 -0.72 -33.07 -54.37
C ILE A 27 -0.76 -31.56 -54.58
N THR A 28 -1.63 -31.12 -55.49
CA THR A 28 -2.03 -29.73 -55.62
C THR A 28 -2.72 -29.30 -54.31
N ALA A 29 -1.98 -28.65 -53.44
CA ALA A 29 -2.57 -28.03 -52.26
C ALA A 29 -3.38 -26.81 -52.77
N LEU A 30 -4.70 -26.97 -52.84
CA LEU A 30 -5.60 -25.82 -52.77
C LEU A 30 -5.37 -25.17 -51.42
N SER A 31 -4.62 -24.10 -51.40
CA SER A 31 -4.51 -23.18 -50.27
C SER A 31 -5.86 -22.52 -50.09
N CYS A 32 -6.75 -23.13 -49.29
CA CYS A 32 -7.82 -22.37 -48.66
C CYS A 32 -7.14 -21.35 -47.75
N LYS A 33 -7.08 -20.11 -48.16
CA LYS A 33 -6.91 -19.00 -47.24
C LYS A 33 -8.11 -19.05 -46.27
N LYS A 34 -7.90 -19.72 -45.14
CA LYS A 34 -8.73 -19.54 -44.00
C LYS A 34 -8.55 -18.07 -43.57
N SER A 35 -9.49 -17.20 -43.94
CA SER A 35 -9.66 -15.92 -43.31
C SER A 35 -9.91 -16.25 -41.82
N GLY A 36 -8.83 -16.25 -41.06
CA GLY A 36 -8.95 -16.30 -39.59
C GLY A 36 -9.71 -15.06 -39.19
N VAL A 37 -10.97 -15.22 -38.91
CA VAL A 37 -11.60 -14.38 -37.91
C VAL A 37 -10.79 -14.74 -36.66
N GLU A 38 -9.89 -13.85 -36.26
CA GLU A 38 -9.40 -13.87 -34.87
C GLU A 38 -10.67 -13.75 -34.05
N GLU A 39 -11.10 -14.85 -33.43
CA GLU A 39 -12.04 -14.76 -32.33
C GLU A 39 -11.30 -13.89 -31.30
N ASP A 40 -11.70 -12.62 -31.21
CA ASP A 40 -11.31 -11.77 -30.10
C ASP A 40 -11.65 -12.55 -28.85
N GLY A 41 -10.64 -13.07 -28.18
CA GLY A 41 -10.80 -13.70 -26.89
C GLY A 41 -11.53 -12.73 -25.94
N PRO A 42 -12.08 -13.20 -24.84
CA PRO A 42 -12.72 -12.32 -23.90
C PRO A 42 -11.79 -11.16 -23.57
N PRO A 43 -12.29 -9.92 -23.54
CA PRO A 43 -11.45 -8.74 -23.34
C PRO A 43 -10.62 -8.93 -22.06
N SER A 44 -9.35 -8.63 -22.16
CA SER A 44 -8.44 -8.74 -21.02
C SER A 44 -8.94 -7.82 -19.89
N PRO A 45 -8.91 -8.27 -18.65
CA PRO A 45 -9.40 -7.45 -17.54
C PRO A 45 -8.55 -6.17 -17.42
N THR A 46 -9.22 -5.08 -17.13
CA THR A 46 -8.59 -3.80 -16.83
C THR A 46 -8.28 -3.72 -15.36
N HIS A 47 -7.03 -3.44 -15.02
CA HIS A 47 -6.60 -3.34 -13.64
C HIS A 47 -5.98 -1.97 -13.33
N LEU A 48 -6.14 -1.55 -12.08
CA LEU A 48 -5.40 -0.43 -11.50
C LEU A 48 -4.52 -0.96 -10.37
N VAL A 49 -3.28 -0.54 -10.38
CA VAL A 49 -2.32 -0.86 -9.32
C VAL A 49 -1.94 0.45 -8.64
N PHE A 50 -2.08 0.51 -7.34
CA PHE A 50 -1.44 1.55 -6.55
C PHE A 50 -0.10 1.06 -6.01
N SER A 51 0.93 1.89 -6.16
CA SER A 51 2.21 1.75 -5.47
C SER A 51 2.30 2.85 -4.43
N PHE A 52 2.76 2.50 -3.23
CA PHE A 52 2.90 3.43 -2.12
C PHE A 52 4.36 3.74 -1.87
N GLU A 53 4.70 5.02 -1.83
CA GLU A 53 6.03 5.51 -1.51
C GLU A 53 5.98 6.32 -0.22
N ASN A 54 6.95 6.10 0.67
CA ASN A 54 7.13 6.91 1.84
C ASN A 54 8.36 7.80 1.63
N THR A 55 8.20 9.09 1.81
CA THR A 55 9.26 10.08 1.59
C THR A 55 9.47 10.95 2.83
N VAL A 56 10.62 11.59 2.91
CA VAL A 56 10.83 12.76 3.76
C VAL A 56 11.21 13.90 2.82
N ASP A 57 10.35 14.91 2.74
CA ASP A 57 10.35 15.94 1.72
C ASP A 57 10.31 15.32 0.31
N SER A 58 11.37 15.44 -0.49
CA SER A 58 11.44 14.89 -1.84
C SER A 58 12.25 13.59 -1.97
N LEU A 59 12.79 13.07 -0.87
CA LEU A 59 13.67 11.90 -0.87
C LEU A 59 12.99 10.68 -0.26
N PRO A 60 13.30 9.46 -0.72
CA PRO A 60 12.79 8.25 -0.10
C PRO A 60 13.10 8.19 1.40
N LEU A 61 12.13 7.75 2.19
CA LEU A 61 12.31 7.48 3.61
C LEU A 61 13.35 6.37 3.80
N ILE A 62 14.36 6.64 4.61
CA ILE A 62 15.34 5.64 5.08
C ILE A 62 15.10 5.44 6.57
N LEU A 63 14.64 4.25 6.93
CA LEU A 63 14.40 3.89 8.32
C LEU A 63 15.71 3.81 9.12
N ASP A 64 15.60 3.92 10.44
CA ASP A 64 16.68 3.73 11.41
C ASP A 64 17.86 4.71 11.30
N THR A 65 17.74 5.75 10.49
CA THR A 65 18.82 6.72 10.28
C THR A 65 18.45 8.09 10.84
N LEU A 66 19.12 8.51 11.90
CA LEU A 66 18.90 9.80 12.58
C LEU A 66 19.47 10.94 11.72
N LYS A 67 18.64 11.53 10.86
CA LYS A 67 19.06 12.55 9.89
C LYS A 67 18.00 13.57 9.50
N TYR A 68 16.74 13.30 9.79
CA TYR A 68 15.65 14.16 9.40
C TYR A 68 15.42 15.27 10.40
N ARG A 69 14.91 16.40 9.94
CA ARG A 69 14.47 17.50 10.79
C ARG A 69 13.04 17.88 10.45
N ASN A 70 12.23 18.06 11.49
CA ASN A 70 10.91 18.67 11.34
C ASN A 70 10.99 20.21 11.37
N SER A 71 9.87 20.88 11.17
CA SER A 71 9.77 22.35 11.20
C SER A 71 10.10 22.96 12.57
N SER A 72 9.83 22.24 13.65
CA SER A 72 10.23 22.64 15.02
C SER A 72 11.73 22.48 15.31
N GLY A 73 12.52 22.02 14.31
CA GLY A 73 13.96 21.87 14.42
C GLY A 73 14.41 20.57 15.11
N ASP A 74 13.49 19.67 15.44
CA ASP A 74 13.81 18.39 16.06
C ASP A 74 14.51 17.47 15.05
N LEU A 75 15.68 16.94 15.43
CA LEU A 75 16.37 15.91 14.67
C LEU A 75 15.73 14.56 14.98
N TYR A 76 15.30 13.81 13.96
CA TYR A 76 14.61 12.55 14.18
C TYR A 76 15.00 11.45 13.19
N LYS A 77 14.65 10.22 13.54
CA LYS A 77 14.56 9.06 12.64
C LYS A 77 13.20 8.37 12.83
N VAL A 78 12.73 7.75 11.78
CA VAL A 78 11.62 6.80 11.82
C VAL A 78 12.18 5.41 12.00
N THR A 79 11.68 4.67 12.98
CA THR A 79 12.05 3.26 13.17
C THR A 79 11.01 2.33 12.56
N ASP A 80 9.72 2.66 12.65
CA ASP A 80 8.64 1.89 12.04
C ASP A 80 7.59 2.84 11.47
N LEU A 81 7.00 2.45 10.34
CA LEU A 81 5.92 3.18 9.70
C LEU A 81 4.92 2.20 9.09
N GLN A 82 3.72 2.18 9.66
CA GLN A 82 2.61 1.33 9.27
C GLN A 82 1.34 2.17 9.26
N TYR A 83 0.48 2.00 8.24
CA TYR A 83 -0.79 2.74 8.17
C TYR A 83 -1.79 2.03 7.27
N PHE A 84 -3.05 2.43 7.38
CA PHE A 84 -4.12 2.00 6.49
C PHE A 84 -4.54 3.12 5.55
N ILE A 85 -4.84 2.73 4.31
CA ILE A 85 -5.63 3.50 3.36
C ILE A 85 -6.87 2.69 3.05
N SER A 86 -8.02 3.34 2.99
CA SER A 86 -9.28 2.67 2.67
C SER A 86 -10.14 3.50 1.72
N ASP A 87 -11.17 2.87 1.18
CA ASP A 87 -12.22 3.50 0.41
C ASP A 87 -11.70 4.38 -0.75
N ILE A 88 -10.83 3.81 -1.61
CA ILE A 88 -10.37 4.52 -2.80
C ILE A 88 -11.55 4.73 -3.76
N VAL A 89 -11.66 5.96 -4.25
CA VAL A 89 -12.72 6.38 -5.18
C VAL A 89 -12.11 7.09 -6.39
N LEU A 90 -12.51 6.67 -7.57
CA LEU A 90 -12.29 7.39 -8.82
C LEU A 90 -13.47 8.32 -9.08
N HIS A 91 -13.21 9.56 -9.47
CA HIS A 91 -14.21 10.59 -9.74
C HIS A 91 -14.19 10.98 -11.22
N ARG A 92 -15.35 10.97 -11.86
CA ARG A 92 -15.54 11.46 -13.25
C ARG A 92 -16.09 12.88 -13.28
N HIS A 93 -15.87 13.54 -14.40
CA HIS A 93 -16.58 14.76 -14.72
C HIS A 93 -18.09 14.50 -14.71
N GLY A 94 -18.85 15.37 -14.06
CA GLY A 94 -20.29 15.18 -13.91
C GLY A 94 -20.73 14.48 -12.62
N GLY A 95 -19.77 14.07 -11.76
CA GLY A 95 -20.07 13.59 -10.40
C GLY A 95 -20.23 12.07 -10.27
N GLU A 96 -20.13 11.31 -11.37
CA GLU A 96 -20.03 9.85 -11.27
C GLU A 96 -18.80 9.41 -10.50
N THR A 97 -18.94 8.37 -9.68
CA THR A 97 -17.85 7.81 -8.90
C THR A 97 -17.76 6.30 -9.05
N PHE A 98 -16.55 5.77 -8.93
CA PHE A 98 -16.33 4.33 -8.84
C PHE A 98 -15.52 4.04 -7.56
N THR A 99 -16.09 3.23 -6.66
CA THR A 99 -15.47 2.85 -5.39
C THR A 99 -14.99 1.41 -5.46
N PHE A 100 -13.74 1.17 -5.14
CA PHE A 100 -13.15 -0.16 -5.13
C PHE A 100 -13.63 -0.99 -3.95
N GLN A 101 -13.83 -2.30 -4.20
CA GLN A 101 -14.23 -3.29 -3.21
C GLN A 101 -13.17 -4.35 -2.94
N THR A 102 -12.11 -4.40 -3.76
CA THR A 102 -10.96 -5.29 -3.55
C THR A 102 -10.49 -5.18 -2.10
N ASP A 103 -10.28 -6.30 -1.43
CA ASP A 103 -9.88 -6.40 -0.02
C ASP A 103 -10.81 -5.62 0.93
N ASP A 104 -12.11 -5.61 0.60
CA ASP A 104 -13.13 -4.84 1.32
C ASP A 104 -12.84 -3.33 1.34
N GLY A 105 -12.06 -2.88 0.35
CA GLY A 105 -11.61 -1.50 0.19
C GLY A 105 -10.62 -1.03 1.27
N ILE A 106 -9.88 -1.93 1.93
CA ILE A 106 -8.90 -1.60 2.96
C ILE A 106 -7.54 -2.16 2.59
N HIS A 107 -6.50 -1.33 2.62
CA HIS A 107 -5.14 -1.75 2.37
C HIS A 107 -4.20 -1.33 3.49
N TYR A 108 -3.39 -2.29 3.94
CA TYR A 108 -2.33 -2.09 4.92
C TYR A 108 -1.00 -1.78 4.23
N ILE A 109 -0.31 -0.76 4.70
CA ILE A 109 1.00 -0.35 4.21
C ILE A 109 2.01 -0.41 5.36
N ASP A 110 3.13 -1.10 5.11
CA ASP A 110 4.27 -1.20 6.03
C ASP A 110 5.55 -0.90 5.27
N ALA A 111 6.29 0.12 5.70
CA ALA A 111 7.54 0.53 5.06
C ALA A 111 8.63 -0.56 5.06
N ARG A 112 8.49 -1.61 5.88
CA ARG A 112 9.40 -2.76 5.94
C ARG A 112 8.95 -3.95 5.10
N ILE A 113 7.69 -3.99 4.65
CA ILE A 113 7.12 -5.11 3.90
C ILE A 113 6.89 -4.69 2.45
N ALA A 114 7.80 -5.07 1.55
CA ALA A 114 7.76 -4.63 0.15
C ALA A 114 6.45 -5.00 -0.56
N SER A 115 5.82 -6.13 -0.25
CA SER A 115 4.55 -6.53 -0.85
C SER A 115 3.38 -5.64 -0.46
N SER A 116 3.39 -5.05 0.73
CA SER A 116 2.35 -4.12 1.18
C SER A 116 2.41 -2.75 0.49
N LEU A 117 3.53 -2.46 -0.17
CA LEU A 117 3.70 -1.23 -0.94
C LEU A 117 3.00 -1.26 -2.31
N TYR A 118 2.26 -2.33 -2.62
CA TYR A 118 1.52 -2.47 -3.86
C TYR A 118 0.11 -2.99 -3.58
N TRP A 119 -0.87 -2.37 -4.19
CA TRP A 119 -2.26 -2.81 -4.14
C TRP A 119 -2.82 -3.01 -5.54
N LEU A 120 -2.99 -4.26 -5.95
CA LEU A 120 -3.65 -4.62 -7.19
C LEU A 120 -5.17 -4.59 -6.97
N LEU A 121 -5.86 -3.69 -7.63
CA LEU A 121 -7.31 -3.60 -7.60
C LEU A 121 -7.89 -4.49 -8.71
N THR A 122 -8.63 -5.50 -8.31
CA THR A 122 -9.20 -6.51 -9.22
C THR A 122 -10.66 -6.25 -9.60
N ASP A 123 -11.19 -5.12 -9.17
CA ASP A 123 -12.52 -4.67 -9.54
C ASP A 123 -12.62 -4.44 -11.05
N ASN A 124 -13.81 -4.68 -11.61
CA ASN A 124 -14.08 -4.38 -13.01
C ASN A 124 -14.32 -2.87 -13.19
N ILE A 125 -13.24 -2.14 -13.48
CA ILE A 125 -13.26 -0.68 -13.58
C ILE A 125 -13.87 -0.28 -14.92
N PRO A 126 -14.95 0.52 -14.95
CA PRO A 126 -15.49 1.05 -16.21
C PRO A 126 -14.46 1.89 -16.95
N SER A 127 -14.22 1.59 -18.24
CA SER A 127 -13.31 2.36 -19.07
C SER A 127 -13.75 3.83 -19.18
N GLY A 128 -12.78 4.73 -19.41
CA GLY A 128 -13.01 6.16 -19.55
C GLY A 128 -12.04 7.02 -18.74
N ASN A 129 -12.31 8.32 -18.76
CA ASN A 129 -11.48 9.31 -18.07
C ASN A 129 -12.01 9.59 -16.67
N TYR A 130 -11.11 9.61 -15.71
CA TYR A 130 -11.37 10.02 -14.34
C TYR A 130 -10.52 11.24 -14.02
N ASP A 131 -11.14 12.25 -13.39
CA ASP A 131 -10.55 13.56 -13.16
C ASP A 131 -9.69 13.60 -11.91
N SER A 132 -10.08 12.81 -10.92
CA SER A 132 -9.40 12.77 -9.62
C SER A 132 -9.60 11.45 -8.89
N ILE A 133 -8.70 11.20 -7.96
CA ILE A 133 -8.72 10.06 -7.04
C ILE A 133 -8.82 10.60 -5.62
N SER A 134 -9.56 9.89 -4.79
CA SER A 134 -9.62 10.15 -3.36
C SER A 134 -9.60 8.86 -2.57
N PHE A 135 -9.31 8.95 -1.29
CA PHE A 135 -9.31 7.83 -0.37
C PHE A 135 -9.54 8.29 1.08
N THR A 136 -9.82 7.36 1.96
CA THR A 136 -9.81 7.57 3.40
C THR A 136 -8.44 7.18 3.96
N PHE A 137 -7.77 8.10 4.65
CA PHE A 137 -6.63 7.77 5.52
C PHE A 137 -7.17 7.12 6.79
N GLY A 138 -6.64 5.93 7.12
CA GLY A 138 -7.18 5.08 8.17
C GLY A 138 -8.33 4.19 7.69
N ILE A 139 -9.19 3.80 8.60
CA ILE A 139 -10.37 2.96 8.35
C ILE A 139 -11.59 3.70 8.90
N ASN A 140 -12.64 3.84 8.09
CA ASN A 140 -13.87 4.52 8.50
C ASN A 140 -14.56 3.78 9.65
N ALA A 141 -15.44 4.48 10.40
CA ALA A 141 -16.08 3.96 11.61
C ALA A 141 -16.90 2.67 11.40
N VAL A 142 -17.46 2.47 10.21
CA VAL A 142 -18.27 1.28 9.89
C VAL A 142 -17.38 0.04 9.72
N LYS A 143 -16.21 0.23 9.12
CA LYS A 143 -15.25 -0.84 8.82
C LYS A 143 -14.23 -1.07 9.93
N ASN A 144 -13.99 -0.08 10.80
CA ASN A 144 -12.99 -0.16 11.88
C ASN A 144 -13.50 -0.95 13.09
N ILE A 145 -13.58 -2.26 12.95
CA ILE A 145 -14.15 -3.18 13.96
C ILE A 145 -13.01 -4.03 14.53
N SER A 146 -12.92 -4.13 15.87
CA SER A 146 -11.96 -4.99 16.57
C SER A 146 -12.02 -6.44 16.05
N ASN A 147 -10.86 -7.08 15.92
CA ASN A 147 -10.69 -8.44 15.44
C ASN A 147 -11.10 -8.70 13.97
N ARG A 148 -11.25 -7.64 13.16
CA ARG A 148 -11.52 -7.77 11.72
C ARG A 148 -10.41 -8.55 11.01
N PHE A 149 -9.15 -8.29 11.33
CA PHE A 149 -7.99 -8.98 10.77
C PHE A 149 -7.50 -10.06 11.74
N PRO A 150 -7.68 -11.35 11.42
CA PRO A 150 -7.31 -12.45 12.33
C PRO A 150 -5.81 -12.72 12.35
N ASN A 151 -5.07 -12.31 11.33
CA ASN A 151 -3.66 -12.64 11.13
C ASN A 151 -2.77 -11.38 11.12
N PRO A 152 -1.49 -11.50 11.52
CA PRO A 152 -0.50 -10.46 11.26
C PRO A 152 -0.25 -10.33 9.74
N PRO A 153 0.20 -9.17 9.26
CA PRO A 153 0.61 -8.02 10.09
C PRO A 153 -0.53 -7.09 10.51
N GLU A 154 -1.69 -7.12 9.86
CA GLU A 154 -2.82 -6.22 10.11
C GLU A 154 -3.39 -6.37 11.53
N ARG A 155 -3.43 -7.61 12.05
CA ARG A 155 -3.86 -7.87 13.43
C ARG A 155 -3.04 -7.07 14.45
N ASP A 156 -1.75 -6.89 14.19
CA ASP A 156 -0.84 -6.23 15.11
C ASP A 156 -0.99 -4.70 15.11
N MET A 157 -1.90 -4.19 14.27
CA MET A 157 -2.38 -2.81 14.28
C MET A 157 -3.59 -2.59 15.21
N ASN A 158 -4.01 -3.55 16.03
CA ASN A 158 -5.13 -3.40 16.96
C ASN A 158 -4.99 -2.13 17.83
N TRP A 159 -6.05 -1.32 17.88
CA TRP A 159 -6.22 -0.24 18.83
C TRP A 159 -6.80 -0.82 20.13
N PRO A 160 -6.33 -0.43 21.32
CA PRO A 160 -6.85 -0.98 22.57
C PRO A 160 -8.35 -0.78 22.73
N ASP A 161 -9.10 -1.84 23.09
CA ASP A 161 -10.55 -1.78 23.24
C ASP A 161 -10.99 -0.75 24.28
N ILE A 162 -10.21 -0.59 25.35
CA ILE A 162 -10.45 0.43 26.39
C ILE A 162 -10.29 1.88 25.87
N LEU A 163 -9.67 2.07 24.72
CA LEU A 163 -9.51 3.36 24.06
C LEU A 163 -10.42 3.52 22.83
N GLY A 164 -11.38 2.63 22.63
CA GLY A 164 -12.35 2.69 21.56
C GLY A 164 -12.31 1.51 20.58
N GLY A 165 -11.31 0.65 20.67
CA GLY A 165 -11.17 -0.55 19.83
C GLY A 165 -10.89 -0.29 18.36
N GLY A 166 -11.00 -1.35 17.55
CA GLY A 166 -10.64 -1.30 16.14
C GLY A 166 -9.13 -1.35 15.91
N TYR A 167 -8.62 -0.48 15.04
CA TYR A 167 -7.22 -0.49 14.60
C TYR A 167 -6.60 0.91 14.66
N HIS A 168 -5.28 0.95 14.82
CA HIS A 168 -4.51 2.14 14.52
C HIS A 168 -4.77 2.55 13.06
N TYR A 169 -4.92 3.83 12.80
CA TYR A 169 -4.89 4.36 11.44
C TYR A 169 -3.46 4.49 10.94
N MET A 170 -2.55 4.84 11.86
CA MET A 170 -1.10 4.82 11.65
C MET A 170 -0.38 4.49 12.95
N LYS A 171 0.71 3.70 12.83
CA LYS A 171 1.76 3.53 13.83
C LYS A 171 3.06 4.02 13.20
N MET A 172 3.59 5.12 13.70
CA MET A 172 4.90 5.62 13.33
C MET A 172 5.73 5.76 14.60
N ASN A 173 6.73 4.88 14.75
CA ASN A 173 7.65 4.96 15.87
C ASN A 173 8.84 5.82 15.49
N LEU A 174 9.19 6.76 16.35
CA LEU A 174 10.24 7.73 16.14
C LEU A 174 11.27 7.68 17.25
N VAL A 175 12.47 8.13 16.93
CA VAL A 175 13.49 8.51 17.92
C VAL A 175 13.97 9.90 17.55
N TRP A 176 13.94 10.84 18.50
CA TRP A 176 14.20 12.25 18.24
C TRP A 176 15.05 12.91 19.31
N LYS A 177 15.56 14.09 19.02
CA LYS A 177 16.23 14.98 19.96
C LYS A 177 16.22 16.43 19.47
N LYS A 178 16.29 17.40 20.39
CA LYS A 178 16.72 18.77 20.08
C LYS A 178 18.26 18.86 20.06
N ASP A 179 18.81 19.85 19.38
CA ASP A 179 20.28 20.05 19.33
C ASP A 179 20.89 20.25 20.72
N SER A 180 20.15 20.83 21.65
CA SER A 180 20.55 21.01 23.06
C SER A 180 20.58 19.71 23.88
N MET A 181 20.02 18.61 23.36
CA MET A 181 19.92 17.36 24.07
C MET A 181 21.12 16.44 23.79
N THR A 182 21.67 15.84 24.83
CA THR A 182 22.78 14.87 24.73
C THR A 182 22.32 13.47 24.35
N ARG A 183 21.05 13.16 24.56
CA ARG A 183 20.46 11.84 24.26
C ARG A 183 19.20 11.98 23.42
N THR A 184 18.87 10.93 22.72
CA THR A 184 17.60 10.79 21.98
C THR A 184 16.50 10.27 22.89
N LEU A 185 15.24 10.58 22.55
CA LEU A 185 14.03 10.06 23.19
C LEU A 185 13.16 9.32 22.17
N PRO A 186 12.44 8.28 22.57
CA PRO A 186 11.43 7.67 21.71
C PRO A 186 10.21 8.59 21.60
N PHE A 187 9.41 8.42 20.53
CA PHE A 187 8.11 9.03 20.36
C PHE A 187 7.19 8.10 19.55
N ASP A 188 6.06 7.73 20.14
CA ASP A 188 5.03 6.91 19.49
C ASP A 188 3.99 7.83 18.86
N PHE A 189 4.20 8.14 17.57
CA PHE A 189 3.27 8.93 16.76
C PHE A 189 2.19 8.01 16.21
N HIS A 190 1.22 7.69 17.07
CA HIS A 190 0.17 6.73 16.77
C HIS A 190 -1.19 7.43 16.62
N LEU A 191 -1.85 7.17 15.50
CA LEU A 191 -3.18 7.70 15.18
C LEU A 191 -4.22 6.58 15.21
N GLY A 192 -5.36 6.89 15.76
CA GLY A 192 -6.50 5.98 15.86
C GLY A 192 -7.73 6.70 16.43
N ILE A 193 -8.59 5.97 17.11
CA ILE A 193 -9.76 6.53 17.79
C ILE A 193 -9.30 7.36 18.99
N GLY A 194 -9.67 8.62 19.02
CA GLY A 194 -9.35 9.51 20.12
C GLY A 194 -10.37 9.47 21.25
N GLN A 195 -10.02 10.07 22.38
CA GLN A 195 -10.85 10.08 23.57
C GLN A 195 -11.02 11.50 24.12
N ILE A 196 -12.24 11.82 24.56
CA ILE A 196 -12.51 13.03 25.35
C ILE A 196 -12.77 12.58 26.77
N TYR A 197 -12.05 13.17 27.70
CA TYR A 197 -12.08 12.84 29.11
C TYR A 197 -12.93 13.83 29.91
N LYS A 198 -13.53 13.37 31.01
CA LYS A 198 -14.21 14.24 31.97
C LYS A 198 -13.17 14.96 32.84
N GLY A 199 -13.09 16.28 32.68
CA GLY A 199 -12.04 17.08 33.32
C GLY A 199 -10.66 16.83 32.75
N ASN A 200 -9.60 17.06 33.51
CA ASN A 200 -8.21 16.92 33.09
C ASN A 200 -7.58 15.58 33.52
N VAL A 201 -8.39 14.58 33.78
CA VAL A 201 -7.91 13.27 34.25
C VAL A 201 -7.91 12.29 33.11
N ILE A 202 -6.74 11.96 32.59
CA ILE A 202 -6.54 10.92 31.57
C ILE A 202 -6.61 9.56 32.25
N ASN A 203 -7.81 8.98 32.23
CA ASN A 203 -8.09 7.67 32.78
C ASN A 203 -9.28 7.08 32.01
N THR A 204 -9.27 5.79 31.77
CA THR A 204 -10.29 5.09 30.96
C THR A 204 -11.70 5.25 31.53
N ASP A 205 -11.86 5.30 32.83
CA ASP A 205 -13.16 5.49 33.52
C ASP A 205 -13.71 6.93 33.33
N SER A 206 -12.88 7.87 32.93
CA SER A 206 -13.24 9.25 32.67
C SER A 206 -13.57 9.54 31.20
N ILE A 207 -13.48 8.56 30.30
CA ILE A 207 -13.81 8.74 28.88
C ILE A 207 -15.33 8.99 28.75
N ILE A 208 -15.68 10.15 28.20
CA ILE A 208 -17.08 10.54 27.96
C ILE A 208 -17.47 10.45 26.50
N ARG A 209 -16.52 10.40 25.58
CA ARG A 209 -16.76 10.30 24.13
C ARG A 209 -15.51 9.82 23.39
N TYR A 210 -15.73 9.02 22.35
CA TYR A 210 -14.72 8.67 21.36
C TYR A 210 -14.79 9.59 20.13
N VAL A 211 -13.62 9.88 19.53
CA VAL A 211 -13.49 10.75 18.36
C VAL A 211 -12.90 9.94 17.20
N GLN A 212 -13.56 9.99 16.05
CA GLN A 212 -13.04 9.38 14.84
C GLN A 212 -12.01 10.33 14.21
N ASN A 213 -10.78 9.84 14.02
CA ASN A 213 -9.65 10.60 13.49
C ASN A 213 -9.20 10.13 12.09
N PHE A 214 -9.96 9.22 11.45
CA PHE A 214 -9.79 9.00 10.02
C PHE A 214 -10.22 10.26 9.25
N PHE A 215 -9.62 10.49 8.10
CA PHE A 215 -9.98 11.65 7.28
C PHE A 215 -9.90 11.35 5.79
N TYR A 216 -10.61 12.16 5.03
CA TYR A 216 -10.69 12.06 3.59
C TYR A 216 -9.57 12.84 2.93
N VAL A 217 -8.88 12.19 1.98
CA VAL A 217 -7.82 12.79 1.16
C VAL A 217 -8.31 12.85 -0.29
N LYS A 218 -8.36 14.04 -0.86
CA LYS A 218 -8.64 14.24 -2.28
C LYS A 218 -7.35 14.65 -3.00
N LEU A 219 -7.06 13.97 -4.10
CA LEU A 219 -5.88 14.19 -4.92
C LEU A 219 -6.30 14.81 -6.28
N PRO A 220 -6.44 16.14 -6.39
CA PRO A 220 -7.05 16.78 -7.57
C PRO A 220 -6.23 16.64 -8.85
N ALA A 221 -4.91 16.46 -8.75
CA ALA A 221 -4.02 16.29 -9.89
C ALA A 221 -3.82 14.81 -10.29
N SER A 222 -4.81 13.96 -10.02
CA SER A 222 -4.73 12.50 -10.19
C SER A 222 -5.55 11.97 -11.36
N SER A 223 -5.74 12.74 -12.43
CA SER A 223 -6.47 12.29 -13.60
C SER A 223 -5.84 11.02 -14.19
N VAL A 224 -6.68 10.08 -14.58
CA VAL A 224 -6.28 8.82 -15.19
C VAL A 224 -7.27 8.40 -16.28
N SER A 225 -6.76 7.97 -17.43
CA SER A 225 -7.56 7.29 -18.46
C SER A 225 -7.46 5.79 -18.24
N ILE A 226 -8.58 5.14 -18.14
CA ILE A 226 -8.71 3.68 -18.02
C ILE A 226 -9.17 3.15 -19.37
N ASP A 227 -8.29 2.40 -20.04
CA ASP A 227 -8.58 1.75 -21.30
C ASP A 227 -8.75 0.25 -21.08
N GLU A 228 -9.65 -0.37 -21.84
CA GLU A 228 -9.95 -1.79 -21.73
C GLU A 228 -8.68 -2.64 -21.94
N GLY A 229 -8.52 -3.67 -21.12
CA GLY A 229 -7.39 -4.62 -21.20
C GLY A 229 -6.04 -4.06 -20.74
N GLN A 230 -6.00 -2.88 -20.14
CA GLN A 230 -4.76 -2.27 -19.66
C GLN A 230 -4.62 -2.33 -18.16
N THR A 231 -3.38 -2.52 -17.69
CA THR A 231 -3.04 -2.31 -16.29
C THR A 231 -2.34 -0.96 -16.14
N LYS A 232 -2.91 -0.07 -15.35
CA LYS A 232 -2.34 1.24 -15.03
C LYS A 232 -1.70 1.20 -13.65
N LEU A 233 -0.56 1.86 -13.52
CA LEU A 233 0.12 2.07 -12.24
C LEU A 233 -0.04 3.53 -11.81
N MET A 234 -0.47 3.76 -10.59
CA MET A 234 -0.50 5.06 -9.94
C MET A 234 0.35 5.01 -8.67
N VAL A 235 1.14 6.03 -8.44
CA VAL A 235 2.04 6.10 -7.29
C VAL A 235 1.50 7.12 -6.29
N ILE A 236 1.12 6.65 -5.12
CA ILE A 236 0.73 7.50 -3.98
C ILE A 236 1.95 7.66 -3.09
N SER A 237 2.37 8.90 -2.89
CA SER A 237 3.51 9.23 -2.02
C SER A 237 3.01 9.88 -0.74
N MET A 238 3.48 9.39 0.41
CA MET A 238 3.27 10.01 1.72
C MET A 238 4.56 10.67 2.18
N ASN A 239 4.51 11.98 2.42
CA ASN A 239 5.64 12.74 2.95
C ASN A 239 5.55 12.83 4.48
N VAL A 240 6.47 12.16 5.17
CA VAL A 240 6.51 12.08 6.64
C VAL A 240 6.65 13.47 7.28
N ASN A 241 7.47 14.37 6.73
CA ASN A 241 7.64 15.70 7.31
C ASN A 241 6.34 16.53 7.31
N ARG A 242 5.40 16.23 6.41
CA ARG A 242 4.11 16.92 6.36
C ARG A 242 3.21 16.64 7.56
N TRP A 243 3.42 15.54 8.27
CA TRP A 243 2.73 15.29 9.53
C TRP A 243 3.17 16.21 10.66
N PHE A 244 4.36 16.80 10.52
CA PHE A 244 4.97 17.69 11.52
C PHE A 244 4.97 19.15 11.10
N THR A 245 4.52 19.45 9.87
CA THR A 245 4.52 20.80 9.29
C THR A 245 3.20 21.02 8.57
N GLY A 246 2.44 22.03 8.98
CA GLY A 246 1.16 22.32 8.36
C GLY A 246 0.57 23.62 8.87
N GLU A 247 -0.66 23.57 9.38
CA GLU A 247 -1.29 24.70 10.04
C GLU A 247 -0.57 25.05 11.35
N ASP A 248 -0.12 24.00 12.07
CA ASP A 248 0.69 24.10 13.27
C ASP A 248 1.93 23.22 13.14
N ASP A 249 3.05 23.70 13.68
CA ASP A 249 4.30 22.93 13.75
C ASP A 249 4.26 21.95 14.92
N PHE A 250 4.27 20.63 14.61
CA PHE A 250 4.25 19.59 15.62
C PHE A 250 5.60 19.49 16.34
N ASP A 251 5.66 19.94 17.60
CA ASP A 251 6.84 19.85 18.47
C ASP A 251 6.77 18.58 19.34
N PHE A 252 7.67 17.61 19.13
CA PHE A 252 7.74 16.40 19.93
C PHE A 252 7.95 16.66 21.42
N ALA A 253 8.57 17.79 21.78
CA ALA A 253 8.79 18.16 23.19
C ALA A 253 7.51 18.59 23.93
N LYS A 254 6.47 18.95 23.18
CA LYS A 254 5.17 19.35 23.74
C LYS A 254 4.42 18.14 24.34
N TYR A 255 4.70 16.93 23.83
CA TYR A 255 3.98 15.72 24.20
C TYR A 255 4.92 14.69 24.87
N PRO A 256 4.49 13.99 25.94
CA PRO A 256 5.35 13.07 26.67
C PRO A 256 5.46 11.70 25.97
N ASN A 257 6.34 11.59 24.96
CA ASN A 257 6.76 10.36 24.27
C ASN A 257 5.65 9.61 23.50
N MET A 258 4.39 9.96 23.60
CA MET A 258 3.27 9.33 22.90
C MET A 258 2.08 10.27 22.79
N MET A 259 1.17 9.95 21.85
CA MET A 259 -0.03 10.76 21.62
C MET A 259 -1.36 9.98 21.65
N MET A 260 -1.35 8.68 21.89
CA MET A 260 -2.54 7.82 21.77
C MET A 260 -3.74 8.27 22.61
N GLN A 261 -3.51 8.93 23.76
CA GLN A 261 -4.56 9.40 24.68
C GLN A 261 -4.66 10.94 24.70
N ASP A 262 -3.96 11.60 23.80
CA ASP A 262 -3.98 13.06 23.64
C ASP A 262 -4.73 13.43 22.35
N GLN A 263 -6.03 13.78 22.52
CA GLN A 263 -6.87 14.11 21.35
C GLN A 263 -6.44 15.41 20.69
N ASP A 264 -5.84 16.34 21.40
CA ASP A 264 -5.35 17.59 20.81
C ASP A 264 -4.13 17.32 19.94
N ALA A 265 -3.20 16.46 20.41
CA ALA A 265 -2.07 16.00 19.59
C ALA A 265 -2.52 15.22 18.34
N ILE A 266 -3.49 14.31 18.50
CA ILE A 266 -4.04 13.55 17.37
C ILE A 266 -4.72 14.49 16.38
N HIS A 267 -5.47 15.48 16.85
CA HIS A 267 -6.15 16.45 16.00
C HIS A 267 -5.15 17.31 15.20
N GLU A 268 -4.14 17.86 15.85
CA GLU A 268 -3.05 18.62 15.23
C GLU A 268 -2.36 17.77 14.13
N ALA A 269 -2.00 16.53 14.45
CA ALA A 269 -1.42 15.59 13.50
C ALA A 269 -2.34 15.32 12.29
N CYS A 270 -3.65 15.15 12.52
CA CYS A 270 -4.60 14.90 11.43
C CYS A 270 -4.83 16.11 10.53
N LEU A 271 -4.79 17.34 11.05
CA LEU A 271 -4.84 18.56 10.24
C LEU A 271 -3.64 18.62 9.29
N ASN A 272 -2.44 18.40 9.80
CA ASN A 272 -1.21 18.35 9.01
C ASN A 272 -1.23 17.19 8.00
N GLY A 273 -1.65 16.01 8.42
CA GLY A 273 -1.68 14.78 7.62
C GLY A 273 -2.53 14.85 6.36
N ARG A 274 -3.54 15.73 6.32
CA ARG A 274 -4.36 15.98 5.12
C ARG A 274 -3.54 16.46 3.93
N HIS A 275 -2.38 17.05 4.18
CA HIS A 275 -1.45 17.58 3.18
C HIS A 275 -0.23 16.66 2.95
N ALA A 276 -0.19 15.48 3.60
CA ALA A 276 0.94 14.58 3.52
C ALA A 276 0.99 13.75 2.23
N PHE A 277 -0.12 13.68 1.47
CA PHE A 277 -0.26 12.79 0.34
C PHE A 277 -0.22 13.50 -0.99
N SER A 278 0.43 12.86 -1.96
CA SER A 278 0.43 13.25 -3.37
C SER A 278 0.33 12.02 -4.26
N ILE A 279 0.00 12.22 -5.54
CA ILE A 279 -0.12 11.13 -6.51
C ILE A 279 0.54 11.52 -7.84
N ARG A 280 1.08 10.55 -8.53
CA ARG A 280 1.60 10.67 -9.90
C ARG A 280 1.31 9.41 -10.71
N PRO A 281 1.21 9.51 -12.04
CA PRO A 281 1.21 8.32 -12.88
C PRO A 281 2.52 7.54 -12.71
N GLY A 282 2.41 6.23 -12.62
CA GLY A 282 3.54 5.33 -12.75
C GLY A 282 3.79 4.97 -14.22
N SER A 283 4.86 4.22 -14.49
CA SER A 283 5.07 3.64 -15.81
C SER A 283 4.00 2.58 -16.10
N THR A 284 3.46 2.58 -17.32
CA THR A 284 2.52 1.54 -17.75
C THR A 284 3.22 0.18 -17.69
N LEU A 285 2.68 -0.76 -16.93
CA LEU A 285 3.16 -2.14 -16.94
C LEU A 285 2.75 -2.74 -18.28
N LYS A 286 3.72 -3.01 -19.14
CA LYS A 286 3.46 -3.79 -20.37
C LYS A 286 3.02 -5.18 -19.91
N SER A 287 1.85 -5.62 -20.41
CA SER A 287 1.40 -7.00 -20.24
C SER A 287 2.55 -7.93 -20.61
N MET A 288 3.02 -8.71 -19.64
CA MET A 288 3.88 -9.87 -19.93
C MET A 288 2.95 -10.99 -20.42
N THR A 289 2.49 -10.88 -21.67
CA THR A 289 1.92 -12.04 -22.37
C THR A 289 3.06 -13.03 -22.59
N LYS A 290 3.02 -14.16 -21.86
CA LYS A 290 3.72 -15.37 -22.21
C LYS A 290 2.86 -16.21 -23.15
#